data_3a6eb68d93cf7879dc78f548275da280
#
_entry.id   3a6eb68d93cf7879dc78f548275da280
#
_cell.length_a   1.000
_cell.length_b   1.000
_cell.length_c   1.000
_cell.angle_alpha   90.00
_cell.angle_beta   90.00
_cell.angle_gamma   90.00
#
_symmetry.space_group_name_H-M   'P 1'
#
loop_
_entity.id
_entity.type
_entity.pdbx_description
1 polymer ?
#
loop_
_entity_poly.entity_id
_entity_poly.type
_entity_poly.pdbx_seq_one_letter_code
_entity_poly.pdbx_strand_id
1 'polypeptide(L)'
;MNIANVDLNLLVYLDVLLREKNVTRAAEELGISQPAMSNGLKRIRDLFGDPILVRTSDGMTPTDRAIELQPLIRSVISASEQVILPKADFDPSSSSRIFRVMASDYGETTLIPALLTQLARKAPSIRLDIMTPSDVSFHDVERGKVDLVINRFDTLPLSFHQSSLWEDGFSCVVNSKNPIRQLWNLDTYLKAKHVWVSKTGMGVGVGVSPDVVQKLGWVDDALDKIGKKRNISVFTRHYQAALILGG
;
A
#
# COMPACT_ATOMS: atom_id res chain seq x y z
N MET A 1 25.65 9.84 -22.46
CA MET A 1 24.55 10.79 -22.68
C MET A 1 23.77 10.95 -21.37
N ASN A 2 23.46 12.18 -20.94
CA ASN A 2 22.65 12.41 -19.73
C ASN A 2 21.20 12.70 -20.19
N ILE A 3 20.23 11.94 -19.70
CA ILE A 3 18.82 12.09 -20.04
C ILE A 3 18.26 13.49 -19.71
N ALA A 4 18.82 14.16 -18.70
CA ALA A 4 18.43 15.53 -18.35
C ALA A 4 18.65 16.56 -19.46
N ASN A 5 19.50 16.25 -20.43
CA ASN A 5 19.79 17.11 -21.58
C ASN A 5 19.01 16.73 -22.83
N VAL A 6 18.12 15.73 -22.75
CA VAL A 6 17.31 15.24 -23.86
C VAL A 6 15.93 15.88 -23.79
N ASP A 7 15.53 16.53 -24.86
CA ASP A 7 14.15 17.00 -25.04
C ASP A 7 13.23 15.80 -25.30
N LEU A 8 12.46 15.41 -24.29
CA LEU A 8 11.58 14.23 -24.39
C LEU A 8 10.43 14.42 -25.39
N ASN A 9 10.09 15.65 -25.80
CA ASN A 9 9.13 15.86 -26.87
C ASN A 9 9.59 15.25 -28.20
N LEU A 10 10.89 15.09 -28.40
CA LEU A 10 11.43 14.41 -29.58
C LEU A 10 10.96 12.97 -29.71
N LEU A 11 10.66 12.28 -28.60
CA LEU A 11 10.10 10.93 -28.63
C LEU A 11 8.68 10.92 -29.17
N VAL A 12 7.87 11.90 -28.79
CA VAL A 12 6.51 12.10 -29.33
C VAL A 12 6.57 12.41 -30.83
N TYR A 13 7.46 13.31 -31.24
CA TYR A 13 7.66 13.62 -32.66
C TYR A 13 8.09 12.38 -33.45
N LEU A 14 8.98 11.57 -32.87
CA LEU A 14 9.46 10.36 -33.51
C LEU A 14 8.35 9.31 -33.69
N ASP A 15 7.52 9.07 -32.68
CA ASP A 15 6.40 8.11 -32.79
C ASP A 15 5.45 8.50 -33.90
N VAL A 16 5.06 9.78 -33.97
CA VAL A 16 4.16 10.27 -35.02
C VAL A 16 4.82 10.20 -36.40
N LEU A 17 6.09 10.58 -36.51
CA LEU A 17 6.84 10.48 -37.79
C LEU A 17 6.94 9.05 -38.31
N LEU A 18 7.14 8.07 -37.43
CA LEU A 18 7.22 6.66 -37.80
C LEU A 18 5.87 6.07 -38.23
N ARG A 19 4.78 6.60 -37.65
CA ARG A 19 3.42 6.20 -38.00
C ARG A 19 2.99 6.84 -39.31
N GLU A 20 3.15 8.15 -39.48
CA GLU A 20 2.69 8.91 -40.59
C GLU A 20 3.61 8.76 -41.85
N LYS A 21 4.90 8.48 -41.63
CA LYS A 21 5.93 8.42 -42.71
C LYS A 21 5.89 9.63 -43.61
N ASN A 22 5.45 10.77 -43.09
CA ASN A 22 5.27 12.02 -43.78
C ASN A 22 5.40 13.20 -42.79
N VAL A 23 6.35 14.10 -43.04
CA VAL A 23 6.66 15.23 -42.17
C VAL A 23 5.50 16.21 -42.07
N THR A 24 4.79 16.45 -43.16
CA THR A 24 3.66 17.39 -43.20
C THR A 24 2.49 16.84 -42.36
N ARG A 25 2.08 15.60 -42.63
CA ARG A 25 1.01 14.95 -41.86
C ARG A 25 1.35 14.82 -40.38
N ALA A 26 2.60 14.49 -40.06
CA ALA A 26 3.06 14.43 -38.68
C ALA A 26 3.00 15.80 -37.98
N ALA A 27 3.30 16.87 -38.69
CA ALA A 27 3.16 18.23 -38.17
C ALA A 27 1.69 18.59 -37.92
N GLU A 28 0.80 18.29 -38.88
CA GLU A 28 -0.64 18.53 -38.76
C GLU A 28 -1.24 17.79 -37.56
N GLU A 29 -0.88 16.52 -37.36
CA GLU A 29 -1.37 15.72 -36.25
C GLU A 29 -0.99 16.31 -34.89
N LEU A 30 0.22 16.83 -34.76
CA LEU A 30 0.70 17.44 -33.51
C LEU A 30 0.34 18.93 -33.38
N GLY A 31 -0.35 19.52 -34.36
CA GLY A 31 -0.72 20.93 -34.35
C GLY A 31 0.46 21.89 -34.39
N ILE A 32 1.58 21.49 -35.00
CA ILE A 32 2.80 22.29 -35.16
C ILE A 32 3.08 22.60 -36.64
N SER A 33 3.95 23.58 -36.88
CA SER A 33 4.32 23.91 -38.26
C SER A 33 5.25 22.84 -38.86
N GLN A 34 5.13 22.63 -40.18
CA GLN A 34 6.03 21.70 -40.90
C GLN A 34 7.53 22.03 -40.74
N PRO A 35 7.96 23.34 -40.71
CA PRO A 35 9.34 23.67 -40.38
C PRO A 35 9.75 23.24 -38.97
N ALA A 36 8.85 23.33 -37.99
CA ALA A 36 9.12 22.87 -36.62
C ALA A 36 9.30 21.35 -36.58
N MET A 37 8.45 20.58 -37.24
CA MET A 37 8.58 19.13 -37.36
C MET A 37 9.86 18.73 -38.10
N SER A 38 10.22 19.42 -39.17
CA SER A 38 11.48 19.18 -39.90
C SER A 38 12.70 19.43 -39.02
N ASN A 39 12.69 20.48 -38.22
CA ASN A 39 13.74 20.73 -37.22
C ASN A 39 13.76 19.64 -36.13
N GLY A 40 12.59 19.22 -35.68
CA GLY A 40 12.45 18.08 -34.77
C GLY A 40 13.09 16.80 -35.34
N LEU A 41 12.79 16.46 -36.59
CA LEU A 41 13.40 15.29 -37.26
C LEU A 41 14.92 15.44 -37.37
N LYS A 42 15.45 16.63 -37.62
CA LYS A 42 16.90 16.86 -37.62
C LYS A 42 17.49 16.57 -36.24
N ARG A 43 16.91 17.12 -35.18
CA ARG A 43 17.35 16.88 -33.79
C ARG A 43 17.25 15.41 -33.38
N ILE A 44 16.24 14.69 -33.86
CA ILE A 44 16.09 13.24 -33.63
C ILE A 44 17.23 12.48 -34.30
N ARG A 45 17.57 12.83 -35.54
CA ARG A 45 18.71 12.24 -36.27
C ARG A 45 20.02 12.47 -35.53
N ASP A 46 20.26 13.67 -35.04
CA ASP A 46 21.45 14.02 -34.26
C ASP A 46 21.47 13.24 -32.93
N LEU A 47 20.32 13.06 -32.29
CA LEU A 47 20.21 12.34 -31.01
C LEU A 47 20.53 10.85 -31.13
N PHE A 48 20.01 10.20 -32.17
CA PHE A 48 20.15 8.75 -32.36
C PHE A 48 21.31 8.37 -33.30
N GLY A 49 21.94 9.33 -33.96
CA GLY A 49 22.99 9.08 -34.96
C GLY A 49 22.50 8.29 -36.17
N ASP A 50 21.21 8.41 -36.49
CA ASP A 50 20.52 7.61 -37.50
C ASP A 50 19.61 8.47 -38.39
N PRO A 51 19.48 8.22 -39.71
CA PRO A 51 18.56 8.95 -40.58
C PRO A 51 17.09 8.85 -40.19
N ILE A 52 16.69 7.82 -39.44
CA ILE A 52 15.32 7.56 -38.93
C ILE A 52 14.32 7.27 -40.06
N LEU A 53 14.18 8.21 -40.97
CA LEU A 53 13.36 8.08 -42.18
C LEU A 53 14.22 8.41 -43.40
N VAL A 54 14.25 7.50 -44.37
CA VAL A 54 14.93 7.64 -45.65
C VAL A 54 13.92 7.76 -46.77
N ARG A 55 14.27 8.55 -47.82
CA ARG A 55 13.41 8.74 -48.97
C ARG A 55 13.62 7.61 -49.97
N THR A 56 12.54 6.95 -50.34
CA THR A 56 12.50 5.88 -51.35
C THR A 56 11.58 6.24 -52.52
N SER A 57 11.46 5.40 -53.55
CA SER A 57 10.48 5.54 -54.61
C SER A 57 9.03 5.62 -54.11
N ASP A 58 8.76 4.93 -53.02
CA ASP A 58 7.41 4.79 -52.42
C ASP A 58 7.13 5.80 -51.31
N GLY A 59 8.01 6.78 -51.10
CA GLY A 59 7.89 7.80 -50.07
C GLY A 59 8.98 7.72 -49.01
N MET A 60 8.63 8.01 -47.76
CA MET A 60 9.56 7.93 -46.63
C MET A 60 9.43 6.57 -45.93
N THR A 61 10.55 5.89 -45.75
CA THR A 61 10.60 4.57 -45.12
C THR A 61 11.47 4.62 -43.86
N PRO A 62 11.02 4.03 -42.74
CA PRO A 62 11.83 3.94 -41.54
C PRO A 62 13.11 3.09 -41.74
N THR A 63 14.19 3.47 -41.09
CA THR A 63 15.41 2.64 -40.97
C THR A 63 15.16 1.47 -40.02
N ASP A 64 16.01 0.43 -40.11
CA ASP A 64 15.95 -0.72 -39.19
C ASP A 64 16.08 -0.23 -37.73
N ARG A 65 16.97 0.73 -37.51
CA ARG A 65 17.15 1.33 -36.19
C ARG A 65 15.87 2.04 -35.68
N ALA A 66 15.17 2.73 -36.53
CA ALA A 66 13.90 3.39 -36.20
C ALA A 66 12.80 2.37 -35.86
N ILE A 67 12.78 1.23 -36.53
CA ILE A 67 11.86 0.13 -36.26
C ILE A 67 12.14 -0.49 -34.89
N GLU A 68 13.40 -0.73 -34.55
CA GLU A 68 13.80 -1.23 -33.22
C GLU A 68 13.43 -0.25 -32.09
N LEU A 69 13.58 1.05 -32.33
CA LEU A 69 13.28 2.09 -31.32
C LEU A 69 11.78 2.26 -31.10
N GLN A 70 10.93 2.02 -32.08
CA GLN A 70 9.49 2.31 -32.00
C GLN A 70 8.79 1.70 -30.79
N PRO A 71 8.93 0.39 -30.47
CA PRO A 71 8.27 -0.18 -29.27
C PRO A 71 8.79 0.42 -27.96
N LEU A 72 10.06 0.76 -27.87
CA LEU A 72 10.66 1.38 -26.68
C LEU A 72 10.11 2.79 -26.48
N ILE A 73 10.01 3.57 -27.56
CA ILE A 73 9.46 4.93 -27.53
C ILE A 73 8.00 4.92 -27.07
N ARG A 74 7.19 4.00 -27.62
CA ARG A 74 5.79 3.85 -27.21
C ARG A 74 5.66 3.49 -25.73
N SER A 75 6.53 2.63 -25.20
CA SER A 75 6.56 2.33 -23.78
C SER A 75 6.85 3.57 -22.92
N VAL A 76 7.80 4.43 -23.33
CA VAL A 76 8.13 5.66 -22.60
C VAL A 76 6.97 6.65 -22.67
N ILE A 77 6.35 6.85 -23.84
CA ILE A 77 5.19 7.75 -24.00
C ILE A 77 4.04 7.27 -23.12
N SER A 78 3.69 5.98 -23.18
CA SER A 78 2.61 5.41 -22.36
C SER A 78 2.88 5.53 -20.86
N ALA A 79 4.12 5.30 -20.42
CA ALA A 79 4.50 5.52 -19.02
C ALA A 79 4.36 7.01 -18.61
N SER A 80 4.73 7.93 -19.51
CA SER A 80 4.59 9.37 -19.28
C SER A 80 3.12 9.78 -19.20
N GLU A 81 2.28 9.25 -20.08
CA GLU A 81 0.83 9.47 -20.04
C GLU A 81 0.22 9.02 -18.71
N GLN A 82 0.64 7.86 -18.18
CA GLN A 82 0.18 7.39 -16.87
C GLN A 82 0.56 8.32 -15.70
N VAL A 83 1.64 9.09 -15.85
CA VAL A 83 2.06 10.08 -14.85
C VAL A 83 1.27 11.38 -14.98
N ILE A 84 0.96 11.81 -16.21
CA ILE A 84 0.36 13.12 -16.51
C ILE A 84 -1.17 13.06 -16.47
N LEU A 85 -1.75 11.97 -16.96
CA LEU A 85 -3.21 11.81 -16.97
C LEU A 85 -3.73 11.68 -15.54
N PRO A 86 -4.84 12.37 -15.20
CA PRO A 86 -5.48 12.14 -13.93
C PRO A 86 -5.76 10.64 -13.80
N LYS A 87 -5.45 10.08 -12.62
CA LYS A 87 -5.85 8.69 -12.34
C LYS A 87 -7.32 8.55 -12.71
N ALA A 88 -7.62 7.62 -13.60
CA ALA A 88 -9.00 7.21 -13.81
C ALA A 88 -9.64 6.95 -12.44
N ASP A 89 -10.88 7.38 -12.26
CA ASP A 89 -11.63 7.09 -11.04
C ASP A 89 -11.48 5.61 -10.70
N PHE A 90 -11.22 5.34 -9.41
CA PHE A 90 -11.05 3.97 -8.95
C PHE A 90 -12.32 3.17 -9.22
N ASP A 91 -12.23 2.22 -10.13
CA ASP A 91 -13.32 1.26 -10.39
C ASP A 91 -13.02 -0.06 -9.68
N PRO A 92 -13.74 -0.38 -8.60
CA PRO A 92 -13.56 -1.63 -7.87
C PRO A 92 -13.78 -2.87 -8.75
N SER A 93 -14.69 -2.81 -9.73
CA SER A 93 -15.09 -3.96 -10.53
C SER A 93 -14.00 -4.46 -11.47
N SER A 94 -13.15 -3.56 -11.95
CA SER A 94 -12.05 -3.85 -12.89
C SER A 94 -10.67 -3.88 -12.23
N SER A 95 -10.56 -3.42 -10.98
CA SER A 95 -9.27 -3.31 -10.29
C SER A 95 -8.73 -4.68 -9.87
N SER A 96 -7.47 -4.96 -10.19
CA SER A 96 -6.71 -6.13 -9.74
C SER A 96 -5.65 -5.78 -8.68
N ARG A 97 -5.78 -4.61 -8.03
CA ARG A 97 -4.83 -4.11 -7.04
C ARG A 97 -4.73 -5.05 -5.84
N ILE A 98 -3.51 -5.17 -5.29
CA ILE A 98 -3.28 -5.77 -3.99
C ILE A 98 -3.33 -4.64 -2.95
N PHE A 99 -4.23 -4.75 -1.98
CA PHE A 99 -4.27 -3.86 -0.83
C PHE A 99 -3.55 -4.53 0.35
N ARG A 100 -2.56 -3.84 0.89
CA ARG A 100 -1.84 -4.25 2.09
C ARG A 100 -2.51 -3.64 3.31
N VAL A 101 -3.06 -4.53 4.15
CA VAL A 101 -3.84 -4.14 5.32
C VAL A 101 -3.17 -4.69 6.58
N MET A 102 -2.78 -3.83 7.50
CA MET A 102 -2.35 -4.27 8.81
C MET A 102 -3.56 -4.41 9.73
N ALA A 103 -3.71 -5.58 10.33
CA ALA A 103 -4.74 -5.86 11.33
C ALA A 103 -4.21 -6.81 12.43
N SER A 104 -4.78 -6.74 13.63
CA SER A 104 -4.58 -7.78 14.62
C SER A 104 -5.32 -9.06 14.22
N ASP A 105 -4.94 -10.19 14.79
CA ASP A 105 -5.63 -11.47 14.61
C ASP A 105 -7.13 -11.38 14.97
N TYR A 106 -7.50 -10.52 15.92
CA TYR A 106 -8.91 -10.20 16.20
C TYR A 106 -9.59 -9.52 15.01
N GLY A 107 -8.98 -8.48 14.46
CA GLY A 107 -9.50 -7.79 13.26
C GLY A 107 -9.55 -8.72 12.05
N GLU A 108 -8.53 -9.57 11.88
CA GLU A 108 -8.44 -10.54 10.80
C GLU A 108 -9.59 -11.58 10.87
N THR A 109 -9.88 -12.10 12.06
CA THR A 109 -10.91 -13.12 12.22
C THR A 109 -12.34 -12.57 12.29
N THR A 110 -12.54 -11.32 12.67
CA THR A 110 -13.87 -10.72 12.82
C THR A 110 -14.31 -9.88 11.63
N LEU A 111 -13.42 -9.03 11.09
CA LEU A 111 -13.75 -8.07 10.03
C LEU A 111 -13.49 -8.64 8.63
N ILE A 112 -12.32 -9.28 8.44
CA ILE A 112 -11.90 -9.70 7.09
C ILE A 112 -12.86 -10.69 6.42
N PRO A 113 -13.49 -11.68 7.09
CA PRO A 113 -14.45 -12.56 6.43
C PRO A 113 -15.66 -11.82 5.84
N ALA A 114 -16.19 -10.83 6.56
CA ALA A 114 -17.29 -10.00 6.07
C ALA A 114 -16.84 -9.12 4.89
N LEU A 115 -15.63 -8.55 4.96
CA LEU A 115 -15.03 -7.77 3.89
C LEU A 115 -14.84 -8.62 2.63
N LEU A 116 -14.30 -9.83 2.73
CA LEU A 116 -14.11 -10.74 1.59
C LEU A 116 -15.44 -11.08 0.91
N THR A 117 -16.51 -11.27 1.68
CA THR A 117 -17.85 -11.48 1.12
C THR A 117 -18.32 -10.28 0.28
N GLN A 118 -18.02 -9.06 0.71
CA GLN A 118 -18.34 -7.84 -0.05
C GLN A 118 -17.44 -7.69 -1.29
N LEU A 119 -16.14 -7.94 -1.14
CA LEU A 119 -15.18 -7.86 -2.24
C LEU A 119 -15.50 -8.86 -3.35
N ALA A 120 -15.87 -10.08 -3.01
CA ALA A 120 -16.25 -11.10 -4.00
C ALA A 120 -17.39 -10.64 -4.93
N ARG A 121 -18.26 -9.76 -4.45
CA ARG A 121 -19.38 -9.20 -5.24
C ARG A 121 -19.03 -7.93 -6.00
N LYS A 122 -18.27 -7.03 -5.38
CA LYS A 122 -18.06 -5.66 -5.88
C LYS A 122 -16.71 -5.47 -6.56
N ALA A 123 -15.73 -6.29 -6.22
CA ALA A 123 -14.33 -6.13 -6.63
C ALA A 123 -13.61 -7.49 -6.69
N PRO A 124 -14.06 -8.42 -7.54
CA PRO A 124 -13.66 -9.83 -7.50
C PRO A 124 -12.16 -10.06 -7.79
N SER A 125 -11.52 -9.14 -8.46
CA SER A 125 -10.08 -9.24 -8.80
C SER A 125 -9.16 -8.55 -7.80
N ILE A 126 -9.68 -7.83 -6.81
CA ILE A 126 -8.88 -7.24 -5.74
C ILE A 126 -8.36 -8.35 -4.83
N ARG A 127 -7.12 -8.18 -4.40
CA ARG A 127 -6.45 -9.07 -3.45
C ARG A 127 -6.11 -8.31 -2.17
N LEU A 128 -6.18 -9.00 -1.03
CA LEU A 128 -5.73 -8.49 0.26
C LEU A 128 -4.45 -9.21 0.68
N ASP A 129 -3.49 -8.44 1.16
CA ASP A 129 -2.28 -8.90 1.84
C ASP A 129 -2.39 -8.43 3.29
N ILE A 130 -2.72 -9.34 4.21
CA ILE A 130 -2.95 -9.02 5.62
C ILE A 130 -1.63 -9.16 6.38
N MET A 131 -1.22 -8.06 6.99
CA MET A 131 0.03 -7.96 7.74
C MET A 131 -0.23 -7.89 9.23
N THR A 132 0.66 -8.45 10.03
CA THR A 132 0.55 -8.40 11.49
C THR A 132 1.07 -7.04 12.03
N PRO A 133 0.60 -6.60 13.21
CA PRO A 133 1.08 -5.33 13.79
C PRO A 133 2.60 -5.28 14.06
N SER A 134 3.26 -6.42 14.25
CA SER A 134 4.70 -6.50 14.45
C SER A 134 5.52 -6.18 13.21
N ASP A 135 4.93 -6.37 12.03
CA ASP A 135 5.62 -6.31 10.74
C ASP A 135 5.52 -4.90 10.11
N VAL A 136 4.77 -4.00 10.74
CA VAL A 136 4.46 -2.68 10.19
C VAL A 136 4.89 -1.56 11.14
N SER A 137 5.58 -0.57 10.60
CA SER A 137 5.92 0.68 11.28
C SER A 137 5.12 1.86 10.72
N PHE A 138 5.05 2.98 11.46
CA PHE A 138 4.46 4.23 10.94
C PHE A 138 5.13 4.67 9.63
N HIS A 139 6.44 4.49 9.52
CA HIS A 139 7.19 4.83 8.33
C HIS A 139 6.82 4.00 7.09
N ASP A 140 6.41 2.74 7.26
CA ASP A 140 5.95 1.91 6.16
C ASP A 140 4.60 2.39 5.62
N VAL A 141 3.73 2.90 6.50
CA VAL A 141 2.46 3.53 6.10
C VAL A 141 2.71 4.87 5.41
N GLU A 142 3.56 5.73 5.96
CA GLU A 142 3.94 7.02 5.34
C GLU A 142 4.53 6.86 3.95
N ARG A 143 5.28 5.79 3.73
CA ARG A 143 5.86 5.46 2.42
C ARG A 143 4.90 4.72 1.48
N GLY A 144 3.67 4.49 1.88
CA GLY A 144 2.68 3.79 1.06
C GLY A 144 2.98 2.30 0.85
N LYS A 145 3.81 1.68 1.70
CA LYS A 145 4.04 0.24 1.69
C LYS A 145 2.86 -0.53 2.28
N VAL A 146 2.08 0.13 3.13
CA VAL A 146 0.85 -0.36 3.73
C VAL A 146 -0.25 0.64 3.41
N ASP A 147 -1.36 0.16 2.85
CA ASP A 147 -2.45 1.00 2.38
C ASP A 147 -3.42 1.38 3.51
N LEU A 148 -3.65 0.47 4.45
CA LEU A 148 -4.62 0.62 5.52
C LEU A 148 -4.13 -0.04 6.81
N VAL A 149 -4.44 0.59 7.93
CA VAL A 149 -4.14 0.04 9.26
C VAL A 149 -5.42 0.01 10.08
N ILE A 150 -5.76 -1.17 10.60
CA ILE A 150 -6.92 -1.40 11.46
C ILE A 150 -6.40 -1.78 12.85
N ASN A 151 -6.44 -0.82 13.76
CA ASN A 151 -5.97 -1.03 15.14
C ASN A 151 -6.56 0.03 16.06
N ARG A 152 -6.34 -0.12 17.36
CA ARG A 152 -6.56 0.92 18.34
C ARG A 152 -5.27 1.69 18.57
N PHE A 153 -5.31 3.00 18.40
CA PHE A 153 -4.20 3.90 18.66
C PHE A 153 -4.56 4.85 19.79
N ASP A 154 -3.62 5.07 20.71
CA ASP A 154 -3.75 6.08 21.74
C ASP A 154 -3.35 7.47 21.20
N THR A 155 -2.39 7.50 20.26
CA THR A 155 -1.94 8.70 19.53
C THR A 155 -1.54 8.33 18.11
N LEU A 156 -1.80 9.22 17.16
CA LEU A 156 -1.37 9.10 15.76
C LEU A 156 -0.68 10.38 15.30
N PRO A 157 0.33 10.30 14.43
CA PRO A 157 0.89 11.46 13.77
C PRO A 157 -0.17 12.24 12.98
N LEU A 158 -0.04 13.57 12.91
CA LEU A 158 -1.00 14.43 12.19
C LEU A 158 -1.06 14.18 10.68
N SER A 159 -0.07 13.51 10.13
CA SER A 159 -0.02 13.12 8.72
C SER A 159 -0.99 11.98 8.35
N PHE A 160 -1.59 11.33 9.35
CA PHE A 160 -2.48 10.19 9.11
C PHE A 160 -3.95 10.62 9.11
N HIS A 161 -4.68 10.13 8.12
CA HIS A 161 -6.13 10.17 8.14
C HIS A 161 -6.65 9.00 8.97
N GLN A 162 -7.59 9.27 9.87
CA GLN A 162 -8.22 8.25 10.70
C GLN A 162 -9.73 8.35 10.66
N SER A 163 -10.37 7.19 10.79
CA SER A 163 -11.82 7.07 10.94
C SER A 163 -12.12 6.01 11.98
N SER A 164 -13.11 6.27 12.86
CA SER A 164 -13.60 5.24 13.78
C SER A 164 -14.44 4.24 12.99
N LEU A 165 -14.12 2.95 13.14
CA LEU A 165 -14.88 1.86 12.51
C LEU A 165 -15.99 1.35 13.44
N TRP A 166 -15.66 1.13 14.69
CA TRP A 166 -16.59 0.74 15.77
C TRP A 166 -16.01 1.08 17.13
N GLU A 167 -16.85 1.02 18.15
CA GLU A 167 -16.46 1.06 19.55
C GLU A 167 -16.78 -0.30 20.18
N ASP A 168 -15.91 -0.76 21.07
CA ASP A 168 -16.04 -2.05 21.73
C ASP A 168 -15.52 -1.96 23.18
N GLY A 169 -15.95 -2.90 24.01
CA GLY A 169 -15.55 -3.02 25.40
C GLY A 169 -14.68 -4.24 25.65
N PHE A 170 -13.93 -4.21 26.74
CA PHE A 170 -13.17 -5.35 27.19
C PHE A 170 -13.96 -6.16 28.21
N SER A 171 -13.89 -7.48 28.09
CA SER A 171 -14.46 -8.41 29.06
C SER A 171 -13.41 -9.41 29.52
N CYS A 172 -13.56 -9.89 30.74
CA CYS A 172 -12.76 -11.00 31.22
C CYS A 172 -13.36 -12.33 30.73
N VAL A 173 -12.54 -13.14 30.11
CA VAL A 173 -12.92 -14.49 29.67
C VAL A 173 -12.29 -15.49 30.64
N VAL A 174 -13.08 -16.44 31.10
CA VAL A 174 -12.63 -17.52 31.97
C VAL A 174 -13.28 -18.84 31.56
N ASN A 175 -12.62 -19.96 31.84
CA ASN A 175 -13.19 -21.28 31.62
C ASN A 175 -14.54 -21.42 32.32
N SER A 176 -15.50 -22.05 31.68
CA SER A 176 -16.86 -22.27 32.24
C SER A 176 -16.84 -23.07 33.58
N LYS A 177 -15.82 -23.86 33.81
CA LYS A 177 -15.63 -24.67 35.05
C LYS A 177 -14.79 -23.94 36.10
N ASN A 178 -14.28 -22.73 35.80
CA ASN A 178 -13.43 -22.01 36.75
C ASN A 178 -14.26 -21.51 37.94
N PRO A 179 -13.89 -21.85 39.19
CA PRO A 179 -14.65 -21.51 40.38
C PRO A 179 -14.74 -19.98 40.63
N ILE A 180 -13.86 -19.16 40.07
CA ILE A 180 -13.89 -17.70 40.19
C ILE A 180 -15.23 -17.11 39.72
N ARG A 181 -15.97 -17.79 38.86
CA ARG A 181 -17.29 -17.36 38.37
C ARG A 181 -18.34 -17.27 39.47
N GLN A 182 -18.17 -18.05 40.56
CA GLN A 182 -19.11 -18.04 41.68
C GLN A 182 -18.90 -16.87 42.63
N LEU A 183 -17.68 -16.36 42.67
CA LEU A 183 -17.30 -15.24 43.54
C LEU A 183 -16.44 -14.23 42.76
N TRP A 184 -17.07 -13.50 41.83
CA TRP A 184 -16.39 -12.51 40.99
C TRP A 184 -16.29 -11.18 41.73
N ASN A 185 -15.08 -10.85 42.19
CA ASN A 185 -14.74 -9.57 42.81
C ASN A 185 -13.27 -9.20 42.56
N LEU A 186 -12.83 -8.03 42.97
CA LEU A 186 -11.48 -7.55 42.74
C LEU A 186 -10.41 -8.47 43.38
N ASP A 187 -10.65 -8.97 44.58
CA ASP A 187 -9.66 -9.80 45.27
C ASP A 187 -9.47 -11.15 44.57
N THR A 188 -10.54 -11.78 44.12
CA THR A 188 -10.46 -13.05 43.35
C THR A 188 -9.84 -12.82 41.98
N TYR A 189 -10.14 -11.69 41.33
CA TYR A 189 -9.49 -11.28 40.09
C TYR A 189 -7.99 -11.09 40.27
N LEU A 190 -7.53 -10.39 41.30
CA LEU A 190 -6.12 -10.12 41.56
C LEU A 190 -5.33 -11.41 41.91
N LYS A 191 -5.97 -12.38 42.55
CA LYS A 191 -5.37 -13.68 42.88
C LYS A 191 -5.30 -14.65 41.71
N ALA A 192 -6.11 -14.44 40.67
CA ALA A 192 -6.12 -15.30 39.50
C ALA A 192 -4.82 -15.19 38.72
N LYS A 193 -4.50 -16.24 37.96
CA LYS A 193 -3.45 -16.20 36.94
C LYS A 193 -4.05 -15.65 35.66
N HIS A 194 -3.42 -14.62 35.09
CA HIS A 194 -3.91 -13.95 33.91
C HIS A 194 -3.13 -14.32 32.65
N VAL A 195 -3.83 -14.44 31.55
CA VAL A 195 -3.26 -14.37 30.20
C VAL A 195 -3.50 -12.95 29.69
N TRP A 196 -2.45 -12.28 29.27
CA TRP A 196 -2.51 -10.92 28.80
C TRP A 196 -2.10 -10.82 27.34
N VAL A 197 -2.93 -10.13 26.52
CA VAL A 197 -2.58 -9.81 25.14
C VAL A 197 -1.83 -8.49 25.13
N SER A 198 -0.51 -8.59 24.94
CA SER A 198 0.35 -7.41 24.86
C SER A 198 0.20 -6.74 23.49
N LYS A 199 0.07 -5.42 23.47
CA LYS A 199 0.15 -4.66 22.24
C LYS A 199 1.56 -4.79 21.65
N THR A 200 1.64 -4.94 20.33
CA THR A 200 2.90 -4.95 19.57
C THR A 200 2.75 -4.10 18.31
N GLY A 201 3.86 -3.70 17.73
CA GLY A 201 3.86 -2.96 16.47
C GLY A 201 3.71 -1.45 16.65
N MET A 202 3.09 -0.81 15.68
CA MET A 202 3.03 0.66 15.53
C MET A 202 2.71 1.39 16.83
N GLY A 203 3.61 2.28 17.26
CA GLY A 203 3.44 3.12 18.45
C GLY A 203 3.77 2.47 19.80
N VAL A 204 4.09 1.18 19.84
CA VAL A 204 4.38 0.45 21.10
C VAL A 204 5.87 0.12 21.25
N GLY A 205 6.71 0.60 20.33
CA GLY A 205 8.15 0.31 20.31
C GLY A 205 8.40 -1.17 19.96
N VAL A 206 8.84 -1.40 18.74
CA VAL A 206 9.40 -2.69 18.33
C VAL A 206 10.79 -2.79 18.97
N GLY A 207 10.85 -3.36 20.15
CA GLY A 207 12.13 -3.63 20.81
C GLY A 207 12.21 -5.11 21.11
N VAL A 208 13.15 -5.79 20.51
CA VAL A 208 13.53 -7.17 20.84
C VAL A 208 14.35 -7.20 22.14
N SER A 209 14.24 -6.20 23.00
CA SER A 209 14.86 -6.24 24.31
C SER A 209 13.96 -7.02 25.25
N PRO A 210 14.42 -8.14 25.84
CA PRO A 210 13.67 -8.91 26.81
C PRO A 210 13.12 -8.06 27.97
N ASP A 211 13.83 -6.99 28.33
CA ASP A 211 13.48 -6.10 29.44
C ASP A 211 12.33 -5.12 29.10
N VAL A 212 11.96 -4.97 27.83
CA VAL A 212 10.88 -4.07 27.35
C VAL A 212 9.60 -4.83 26.95
N VAL A 213 9.62 -6.15 27.04
CA VAL A 213 8.57 -7.06 26.53
C VAL A 213 7.22 -6.94 27.25
N GLN A 214 7.19 -6.27 28.39
CA GLN A 214 6.00 -6.24 29.26
C GLN A 214 5.37 -4.87 29.33
N LYS A 215 4.96 -4.28 28.17
CA LYS A 215 4.03 -3.15 28.27
C LYS A 215 2.70 -3.67 28.79
N LEU A 216 2.50 -3.42 30.05
CA LEU A 216 1.21 -3.52 30.72
C LEU A 216 0.25 -2.52 30.03
N GLY A 217 -1.01 -2.83 29.99
CA GLY A 217 -1.99 -1.99 29.31
C GLY A 217 -2.85 -1.21 30.31
N TRP A 218 -3.89 -0.56 29.79
CA TRP A 218 -4.80 0.28 30.55
C TRP A 218 -5.38 -0.37 31.83
N VAL A 219 -5.50 -1.70 31.87
CA VAL A 219 -5.95 -2.43 33.08
C VAL A 219 -4.94 -2.27 34.21
N ASP A 220 -3.66 -2.40 33.89
CA ASP A 220 -2.60 -2.30 34.88
C ASP A 220 -2.41 -0.85 35.33
N ASP A 221 -2.54 0.11 34.40
CA ASP A 221 -2.56 1.53 34.70
C ASP A 221 -3.73 1.88 35.67
N ALA A 222 -4.89 1.24 35.49
CA ALA A 222 -6.03 1.43 36.38
C ALA A 222 -5.81 0.78 37.76
N LEU A 223 -5.19 -0.38 37.80
CA LEU A 223 -4.83 -1.07 39.04
C LEU A 223 -3.76 -0.31 39.85
N ASP A 224 -2.76 0.21 39.17
CA ASP A 224 -1.70 1.02 39.81
C ASP A 224 -2.25 2.25 40.48
N LYS A 225 -3.30 2.91 39.95
CA LYS A 225 -3.98 4.05 40.60
C LYS A 225 -4.58 3.70 41.95
N ILE A 226 -4.91 2.46 42.19
CA ILE A 226 -5.46 1.97 43.48
C ILE A 226 -4.42 1.12 44.26
N GLY A 227 -3.14 1.17 43.84
CA GLY A 227 -2.05 0.45 44.52
C GLY A 227 -2.15 -1.06 44.43
N LYS A 228 -2.78 -1.60 43.40
CA LYS A 228 -2.98 -3.03 43.18
C LYS A 228 -2.23 -3.53 41.98
N LYS A 229 -1.85 -4.83 41.98
CA LYS A 229 -1.22 -5.52 40.87
C LYS A 229 -1.87 -6.89 40.67
N ARG A 230 -2.00 -7.32 39.42
CA ARG A 230 -2.49 -8.66 39.07
C ARG A 230 -1.32 -9.58 38.73
N ASN A 231 -1.55 -10.89 38.80
CA ASN A 231 -0.56 -11.90 38.44
C ASN A 231 -0.73 -12.33 36.99
N ILE A 232 0.11 -11.82 36.07
CA ILE A 232 0.11 -12.23 34.66
C ILE A 232 1.09 -13.39 34.52
N SER A 233 0.55 -14.56 34.18
CA SER A 233 1.33 -15.81 34.02
C SER A 233 1.76 -16.03 32.55
N VAL A 234 1.00 -15.49 31.59
CA VAL A 234 1.27 -15.64 30.18
C VAL A 234 1.08 -14.32 29.45
N PHE A 235 2.06 -13.93 28.66
CA PHE A 235 1.98 -12.83 27.71
C PHE A 235 1.88 -13.43 26.31
N THR A 236 0.88 -13.04 25.56
CA THR A 236 0.70 -13.37 24.15
C THR A 236 0.53 -12.12 23.33
N ARG A 237 0.62 -12.24 22.01
CA ARG A 237 0.39 -11.15 21.05
C ARG A 237 -0.87 -11.38 20.22
N HIS A 238 -1.53 -12.51 20.46
CA HIS A 238 -2.67 -13.00 19.68
C HIS A 238 -3.89 -13.16 20.57
N TYR A 239 -4.99 -12.51 20.22
CA TYR A 239 -6.26 -12.60 20.93
C TYR A 239 -6.85 -14.01 20.85
N GLN A 240 -6.76 -14.67 19.70
CA GLN A 240 -7.24 -16.03 19.52
C GLN A 240 -6.46 -17.04 20.40
N ALA A 241 -5.15 -16.88 20.47
CA ALA A 241 -4.34 -17.69 21.37
C ALA A 241 -4.71 -17.46 22.83
N ALA A 242 -4.96 -16.22 23.23
CA ALA A 242 -5.38 -15.92 24.60
C ALA A 242 -6.71 -16.59 24.98
N LEU A 243 -7.68 -16.67 24.06
CA LEU A 243 -8.95 -17.38 24.30
C LEU A 243 -8.73 -18.88 24.55
N ILE A 244 -7.80 -19.51 23.80
CA ILE A 244 -7.48 -20.95 23.97
C ILE A 244 -6.71 -21.18 25.28
N LEU A 245 -5.78 -20.29 25.63
CA LEU A 245 -4.95 -20.42 26.83
C LEU A 245 -5.72 -20.09 28.12
N GLY A 246 -6.78 -19.29 28.06
CA GLY A 246 -7.64 -18.91 29.18
C GLY A 246 -8.82 -19.84 29.40
N GLY A 247 -8.99 -20.85 28.49
CA GLY A 247 -10.09 -21.80 28.48
C GLY A 247 -9.93 -23.01 29.41
#